data_4510851c3669c3ceb3039a9676c462bc
#
_entry.id   4510851c3669c3ceb3039a9676c462bc
#
_cell.length_a   1.000
_cell.length_b   1.000
_cell.length_c   1.000
_cell.angle_alpha   90.00
_cell.angle_beta   90.00
_cell.angle_gamma   90.00
#
_symmetry.space_group_name_H-M   'P 1'
#
loop_
_entity.id
_entity.type
_entity.pdbx_description
1 polymer ?
#
loop_
_entity_poly.entity_id
_entity_poly.type
_entity_poly.pdbx_seq_one_letter_code
_entity_poly.pdbx_strand_id
1 'polypeptide(L)'
;GDYKEADYNQVMTTIDEFNKITQTMYEKGYVMVSIKDMAKVDENGNITEGEILLPPGKTPFVLSQDDVCYYHSQDGDGIATKLVIDEEGKIRNEYVQDDGSTVVGDYDVVPLIDRFVEEHPDFAYHGHKGIVALTGYNGILGYRTDISYQTRPDDLNDDKKAWLDAHPDFDLDTERAEAKKVADAMKAEGWTFASHTWGHKNMSTVSMERLETDTQNFKEN
;
A
#
# COMPACT_ATOMS: atom_id res chain seq x y z
N GLY A 1 13.93 -3.97 17.42
CA GLY A 1 14.28 -3.08 17.49
C GLY A 1 14.55 -1.66 17.92
N ASP A 2 15.01 -1.54 19.15
CA ASP A 2 15.12 -0.22 19.78
C ASP A 2 16.08 0.75 19.08
N TYR A 3 17.02 0.25 18.30
CA TYR A 3 18.01 1.09 17.60
C TYR A 3 17.42 1.91 16.43
N LYS A 4 16.27 1.51 15.90
CA LYS A 4 15.56 2.23 14.83
C LYS A 4 14.45 3.15 15.36
N GLU A 5 14.09 3.07 16.65
CA GLU A 5 12.95 3.81 17.22
C GLU A 5 13.06 5.32 16.96
N ALA A 6 14.24 5.91 17.18
CA ALA A 6 14.45 7.34 16.96
C ALA A 6 14.30 7.75 15.50
N ASP A 7 14.60 6.87 14.55
CA ASP A 7 14.46 7.12 13.13
C ASP A 7 12.99 7.00 12.71
N TYR A 8 12.29 5.96 13.18
CA TYR A 8 10.86 5.77 12.91
C TYR A 8 10.02 6.90 13.50
N ASN A 9 10.30 7.36 14.70
CA ASN A 9 9.58 8.47 15.35
C ASN A 9 9.62 9.79 14.55
N GLN A 10 10.51 9.92 13.59
CA GLN A 10 10.61 11.11 12.74
C GLN A 10 9.75 11.04 11.48
N VAL A 11 9.42 9.83 11.01
CA VAL A 11 8.83 9.61 9.68
C VAL A 11 7.62 8.68 9.68
N MET A 12 7.40 7.94 10.77
CA MET A 12 6.28 6.99 10.90
C MET A 12 5.22 7.53 11.87
N THR A 13 3.97 7.28 11.55
CA THR A 13 2.82 7.62 12.37
C THR A 13 2.35 6.37 13.13
N THR A 14 2.13 6.48 14.43
CA THR A 14 1.56 5.38 15.20
C THR A 14 0.07 5.18 14.86
N ILE A 15 -0.48 3.99 15.16
CA ILE A 15 -1.90 3.69 14.95
C ILE A 15 -2.78 4.70 15.72
N ASP A 16 -2.43 5.03 16.96
CA ASP A 16 -3.20 5.98 17.78
C ASP A 16 -3.19 7.40 17.19
N GLU A 17 -2.04 7.84 16.69
CA GLU A 17 -1.92 9.13 15.99
C GLU A 17 -2.73 9.14 14.70
N PHE A 18 -2.63 8.08 13.89
CA PHE A 18 -3.38 7.95 12.64
C PHE A 18 -4.89 7.97 12.89
N ASN A 19 -5.38 7.21 13.85
CA ASN A 19 -6.79 7.21 14.24
C ASN A 19 -7.26 8.59 14.69
N LYS A 20 -6.45 9.29 15.49
CA LYS A 20 -6.75 10.65 15.95
C LYS A 20 -6.75 11.66 14.81
N ILE A 21 -5.82 11.54 13.85
CA ILE A 21 -5.79 12.39 12.66
C ILE A 21 -7.04 12.16 11.82
N THR A 22 -7.39 10.91 11.53
CA THR A 22 -8.56 10.54 10.73
C THR A 22 -9.85 11.05 11.37
N GLN A 23 -10.03 10.82 12.66
CA GLN A 23 -11.17 11.34 13.43
C GLN A 23 -11.24 12.88 13.38
N THR A 24 -10.10 13.55 13.57
CA THR A 24 -10.05 15.02 13.53
C THR A 24 -10.38 15.57 12.14
N MET A 25 -9.93 14.92 11.09
CA MET A 25 -10.26 15.29 9.71
C MET A 25 -11.76 15.14 9.45
N TYR A 26 -12.36 14.04 9.87
CA TYR A 26 -13.80 13.83 9.77
C TYR A 26 -14.61 14.92 10.49
N GLU A 27 -14.28 15.21 11.76
CA GLU A 27 -14.92 16.26 12.55
C GLU A 27 -14.78 17.66 11.94
N LYS A 28 -13.68 17.94 11.25
CA LYS A 28 -13.46 19.18 10.50
C LYS A 28 -14.14 19.21 9.13
N GLY A 29 -14.86 18.16 8.77
CA GLY A 29 -15.63 18.10 7.55
C GLY A 29 -14.81 17.72 6.31
N TYR A 30 -13.64 17.11 6.44
CA TYR A 30 -12.93 16.55 5.31
C TYR A 30 -13.65 15.31 4.76
N VAL A 31 -13.63 15.14 3.44
CA VAL A 31 -14.22 14.01 2.72
C VAL A 31 -13.19 13.45 1.75
N MET A 32 -12.92 12.17 1.85
CA MET A 32 -11.96 11.46 0.99
C MET A 32 -12.55 11.29 -0.41
N VAL A 33 -11.79 11.69 -1.43
CA VAL A 33 -12.16 11.60 -2.85
C VAL A 33 -11.08 10.87 -3.63
N SER A 34 -11.42 10.28 -4.76
CA SER A 34 -10.43 9.75 -5.69
C SER A 34 -9.73 10.89 -6.44
N ILE A 35 -8.44 10.71 -6.75
CA ILE A 35 -7.74 11.61 -7.67
C ILE A 35 -8.44 11.69 -9.04
N LYS A 36 -9.16 10.63 -9.43
CA LYS A 36 -9.95 10.57 -10.67
C LYS A 36 -11.23 11.41 -10.61
N ASP A 37 -11.68 11.81 -9.42
CA ASP A 37 -12.79 12.77 -9.28
C ASP A 37 -12.29 14.21 -9.50
N MET A 38 -11.01 14.47 -9.23
CA MET A 38 -10.41 15.80 -9.38
C MET A 38 -10.02 16.12 -10.83
N ALA A 39 -9.68 15.12 -11.62
CA ALA A 39 -9.24 15.27 -13.00
C ALA A 39 -9.77 14.13 -13.88
N LYS A 40 -10.18 14.47 -15.09
CA LYS A 40 -10.63 13.52 -16.11
C LYS A 40 -9.69 13.57 -17.31
N VAL A 41 -9.53 12.45 -17.98
CA VAL A 41 -8.78 12.38 -19.25
C VAL A 41 -9.78 12.19 -20.38
N ASP A 42 -9.76 13.08 -21.37
CA ASP A 42 -10.63 12.99 -22.54
C ASP A 42 -10.12 11.94 -23.56
N GLU A 43 -10.91 11.75 -24.64
CA GLU A 43 -10.59 10.79 -25.72
C GLU A 43 -9.27 11.07 -26.43
N ASN A 44 -8.77 12.31 -26.34
CA ASN A 44 -7.52 12.76 -26.97
C ASN A 44 -6.34 12.75 -26.00
N GLY A 45 -6.56 12.31 -24.73
CA GLY A 45 -5.54 12.30 -23.70
C GLY A 45 -5.34 13.64 -22.98
N ASN A 46 -6.20 14.64 -23.21
CA ASN A 46 -6.12 15.90 -22.49
C ASN A 46 -6.71 15.77 -21.09
N ILE A 47 -6.05 16.41 -20.12
CA ILE A 47 -6.54 16.47 -18.74
C ILE A 47 -7.51 17.64 -18.61
N THR A 48 -8.70 17.35 -18.09
CA THR A 48 -9.74 18.35 -17.79
C THR A 48 -10.10 18.29 -16.30
N GLU A 49 -10.68 19.37 -15.79
CA GLU A 49 -11.16 19.40 -14.40
C GLU A 49 -12.26 18.37 -14.17
N GLY A 50 -12.17 17.69 -13.02
CA GLY A 50 -13.26 16.85 -12.50
C GLY A 50 -14.32 17.71 -11.82
N GLU A 51 -15.40 17.08 -11.42
CA GLU A 51 -16.47 17.71 -10.65
C GLU A 51 -16.69 16.94 -9.36
N ILE A 52 -16.55 17.61 -8.22
CA ILE A 52 -16.79 17.05 -6.88
C ILE A 52 -17.87 17.90 -6.22
N LEU A 53 -19.03 17.32 -5.98
CA LEU A 53 -20.16 17.98 -5.36
C LEU A 53 -20.28 17.55 -3.90
N LEU A 54 -19.87 18.38 -2.98
CA LEU A 54 -19.95 18.15 -1.55
C LEU A 54 -20.94 19.11 -0.88
N PRO A 55 -21.55 18.72 0.23
CA PRO A 55 -22.37 19.64 1.03
C PRO A 55 -21.57 20.87 1.51
N PRO A 56 -22.24 22.00 1.79
CA PRO A 56 -21.58 23.18 2.33
C PRO A 56 -20.75 22.86 3.59
N GLY A 57 -19.55 23.39 3.66
CA GLY A 57 -18.64 23.19 4.80
C GLY A 57 -17.80 21.92 4.74
N LYS A 58 -17.96 21.10 3.70
CA LYS A 58 -17.09 19.94 3.47
C LYS A 58 -15.91 20.30 2.57
N THR A 59 -14.76 19.66 2.82
CA THR A 59 -13.50 19.88 2.08
C THR A 59 -12.99 18.55 1.51
N PRO A 60 -12.77 18.42 0.19
CA PRO A 60 -12.24 17.18 -0.38
C PRO A 60 -10.75 17.03 -0.06
N PHE A 61 -10.29 15.78 0.13
CA PHE A 61 -8.88 15.43 0.20
C PHE A 61 -8.61 14.09 -0.49
N VAL A 62 -7.38 13.87 -0.92
CA VAL A 62 -6.90 12.60 -1.43
C VAL A 62 -5.96 11.99 -0.40
N LEU A 63 -6.19 10.73 -0.03
CA LEU A 63 -5.28 9.93 0.77
C LEU A 63 -4.35 9.15 -0.17
N SER A 64 -3.05 9.22 0.08
CA SER A 64 -2.04 8.39 -0.60
C SER A 64 -1.19 7.66 0.44
N GLN A 65 -0.94 6.39 0.19
CA GLN A 65 0.01 5.58 0.94
C GLN A 65 1.03 5.00 -0.02
N ASP A 66 2.32 5.23 0.26
CA ASP A 66 3.41 4.77 -0.57
C ASP A 66 3.95 3.41 -0.10
N ASP A 67 4.69 2.76 -0.97
CA ASP A 67 5.40 1.49 -0.79
C ASP A 67 4.51 0.27 -0.63
N VAL A 68 3.82 0.06 0.45
CA VAL A 68 2.97 -1.09 0.80
C VAL A 68 3.48 -2.42 0.24
N CYS A 69 4.78 -2.65 0.34
CA CYS A 69 5.44 -3.89 -0.02
C CYS A 69 5.89 -4.68 1.23
N TYR A 70 5.90 -4.02 2.40
CA TYR A 70 6.35 -4.59 3.66
C TYR A 70 7.74 -5.20 3.52
N TYR A 71 8.75 -4.34 3.57
CA TYR A 71 10.15 -4.67 3.32
C TYR A 71 10.70 -5.65 4.36
N HIS A 72 11.51 -6.63 3.93
CA HIS A 72 12.20 -7.54 4.84
C HIS A 72 13.04 -6.83 5.90
N SER A 73 13.60 -5.66 5.57
CA SER A 73 14.35 -4.82 6.52
C SER A 73 13.51 -4.28 7.68
N GLN A 74 12.19 -4.40 7.60
CA GLN A 74 11.22 -3.96 8.62
C GLN A 74 10.66 -5.12 9.44
N ASP A 75 11.03 -6.36 9.13
CA ASP A 75 10.57 -7.53 9.86
C ASP A 75 11.02 -7.45 11.33
N GLY A 76 10.05 -7.59 12.25
CA GLY A 76 10.30 -7.48 13.69
C GLY A 76 10.39 -6.05 14.24
N ASP A 77 10.19 -5.02 13.43
CA ASP A 77 10.22 -3.61 13.86
C ASP A 77 8.83 -3.06 14.27
N GLY A 78 7.83 -3.91 14.47
CA GLY A 78 6.48 -3.51 14.86
C GLY A 78 5.60 -3.06 13.68
N ILE A 79 5.97 -3.40 12.46
CA ILE A 79 5.24 -3.09 11.23
C ILE A 79 4.52 -4.37 10.74
N ALA A 80 3.36 -4.23 10.13
CA ALA A 80 2.63 -5.34 9.50
C ALA A 80 3.48 -6.04 8.41
N THR A 81 3.20 -7.30 8.14
CA THR A 81 3.97 -8.10 7.17
C THR A 81 3.30 -8.22 5.81
N LYS A 82 1.97 -8.17 5.76
CA LYS A 82 1.20 -8.17 4.50
C LYS A 82 -0.26 -7.77 4.72
N LEU A 83 -0.95 -7.49 3.62
CA LEU A 83 -2.41 -7.42 3.57
C LEU A 83 -2.99 -8.80 3.26
N VAL A 84 -4.06 -9.15 3.96
CA VAL A 84 -4.77 -10.43 3.82
C VAL A 84 -6.27 -10.20 3.78
N ILE A 85 -7.03 -11.19 3.33
CA ILE A 85 -8.49 -11.22 3.46
C ILE A 85 -8.83 -12.17 4.60
N ASP A 86 -9.56 -11.69 5.62
CA ASP A 86 -9.95 -12.48 6.76
C ASP A 86 -11.14 -13.42 6.43
N GLU A 87 -11.57 -14.21 7.42
CA GLU A 87 -12.68 -15.17 7.28
C GLU A 87 -14.03 -14.50 6.98
N GLU A 88 -14.16 -13.20 7.28
CA GLU A 88 -15.34 -12.40 6.99
C GLU A 88 -15.28 -11.71 5.61
N GLY A 89 -14.20 -11.91 4.87
CA GLY A 89 -13.94 -11.30 3.57
C GLY A 89 -13.44 -9.86 3.66
N LYS A 90 -12.97 -9.42 4.83
CA LYS A 90 -12.47 -8.07 5.07
C LYS A 90 -10.96 -7.99 4.85
N ILE A 91 -10.49 -6.85 4.36
CA ILE A 91 -9.07 -6.59 4.21
C ILE A 91 -8.49 -6.26 5.58
N ARG A 92 -7.44 -7.00 5.97
CA ARG A 92 -6.73 -6.87 7.23
C ARG A 92 -5.23 -6.95 6.99
N ASN A 93 -4.45 -6.75 8.06
CA ASN A 93 -3.02 -7.03 8.05
C ASN A 93 -2.71 -8.33 8.79
N GLU A 94 -1.72 -9.03 8.30
CA GLU A 94 -0.95 -9.98 9.09
C GLU A 94 0.12 -9.21 9.87
N TYR A 95 0.31 -9.58 11.13
CA TYR A 95 1.29 -8.96 12.03
C TYR A 95 1.96 -10.03 12.88
N VAL A 96 3.28 -9.96 12.99
CA VAL A 96 4.07 -10.86 13.84
C VAL A 96 4.33 -10.17 15.18
N GLN A 97 3.84 -10.79 16.26
CA GLN A 97 3.99 -10.30 17.62
C GLN A 97 5.40 -10.57 18.17
N ASP A 98 5.76 -9.96 19.30
CA ASP A 98 7.07 -10.12 19.96
C ASP A 98 7.40 -11.57 20.36
N ASP A 99 6.38 -12.38 20.61
CA ASP A 99 6.51 -13.80 20.91
C ASP A 99 6.65 -14.70 19.67
N GLY A 100 6.64 -14.09 18.46
CA GLY A 100 6.72 -14.77 17.17
C GLY A 100 5.39 -15.33 16.67
N SER A 101 4.29 -15.15 17.41
CA SER A 101 2.96 -15.53 16.92
C SER A 101 2.45 -14.56 15.86
N THR A 102 1.70 -15.09 14.89
CA THR A 102 1.08 -14.28 13.83
C THR A 102 -0.38 -14.04 14.16
N VAL A 103 -0.80 -12.78 14.05
CA VAL A 103 -2.18 -12.36 14.24
C VAL A 103 -2.68 -11.59 13.03
N VAL A 104 -4.00 -11.52 12.86
CA VAL A 104 -4.66 -10.76 11.80
C VAL A 104 -5.48 -9.65 12.44
N GLY A 105 -5.35 -8.42 11.92
CA GLY A 105 -6.02 -7.25 12.47
C GLY A 105 -5.76 -5.98 11.68
N ASP A 106 -6.02 -4.83 12.30
CA ASP A 106 -5.94 -3.50 11.71
C ASP A 106 -4.64 -2.83 12.13
N TYR A 107 -3.55 -3.08 11.39
CA TYR A 107 -2.19 -2.65 11.76
C TYR A 107 -1.57 -1.64 10.79
N ASP A 108 -2.30 -1.24 9.72
CA ASP A 108 -1.82 -0.27 8.74
C ASP A 108 -3.00 0.53 8.15
N VAL A 109 -2.70 1.53 7.35
CA VAL A 109 -3.63 2.53 6.79
C VAL A 109 -4.85 1.89 6.11
N VAL A 110 -4.66 0.84 5.29
CA VAL A 110 -5.76 0.24 4.52
C VAL A 110 -6.87 -0.29 5.41
N PRO A 111 -6.65 -1.24 6.34
CA PRO A 111 -7.73 -1.75 7.18
C PRO A 111 -8.25 -0.70 8.19
N LEU A 112 -7.40 0.22 8.65
CA LEU A 112 -7.84 1.30 9.55
C LEU A 112 -8.83 2.24 8.86
N ILE A 113 -8.58 2.62 7.61
CA ILE A 113 -9.51 3.44 6.81
C ILE A 113 -10.76 2.66 6.45
N ASP A 114 -10.64 1.38 6.06
CA ASP A 114 -11.79 0.55 5.74
C ASP A 114 -12.77 0.51 6.92
N ARG A 115 -12.27 0.28 8.11
CA ARG A 115 -13.05 0.27 9.34
C ARG A 115 -13.66 1.63 9.66
N PHE A 116 -12.89 2.70 9.51
CA PHE A 116 -13.38 4.05 9.75
C PHE A 116 -14.52 4.42 8.78
N VAL A 117 -14.42 4.06 7.51
CA VAL A 117 -15.46 4.28 6.49
C VAL A 117 -16.69 3.40 6.73
N GLU A 118 -16.54 2.19 7.25
CA GLU A 118 -17.69 1.37 7.69
C GLU A 118 -18.51 2.07 8.77
N GLU A 119 -17.86 2.74 9.73
CA GLU A 119 -18.50 3.50 10.80
C GLU A 119 -19.00 4.88 10.33
N HIS A 120 -18.32 5.49 9.35
CA HIS A 120 -18.56 6.82 8.80
C HIS A 120 -18.61 6.82 7.27
N PRO A 121 -19.67 6.26 6.64
CA PRO A 121 -19.73 6.13 5.16
C PRO A 121 -19.64 7.47 4.41
N ASP A 122 -20.06 8.56 5.05
CA ASP A 122 -19.99 9.92 4.49
C ASP A 122 -18.58 10.52 4.47
N PHE A 123 -17.58 9.81 5.04
CA PHE A 123 -16.17 10.18 4.93
C PHE A 123 -15.56 9.84 3.56
N ALA A 124 -16.19 8.94 2.79
CA ALA A 124 -15.73 8.48 1.48
C ALA A 124 -16.73 8.89 0.38
N TYR A 125 -16.35 9.85 -0.46
CA TYR A 125 -17.16 10.31 -1.59
C TYR A 125 -17.41 9.19 -2.59
N HIS A 126 -18.66 8.82 -2.79
CA HIS A 126 -19.10 7.68 -3.64
C HIS A 126 -18.42 6.34 -3.26
N GLY A 127 -17.96 6.19 -2.02
CA GLY A 127 -17.22 5.02 -1.56
C GLY A 127 -15.76 4.98 -2.02
N HIS A 128 -15.24 6.06 -2.64
CA HIS A 128 -13.84 6.15 -3.04
C HIS A 128 -12.95 6.25 -1.81
N LYS A 129 -11.92 5.43 -1.77
CA LYS A 129 -10.89 5.42 -0.74
C LYS A 129 -9.57 5.97 -1.30
N GLY A 130 -8.48 5.72 -0.59
CA GLY A 130 -7.17 6.23 -0.97
C GLY A 130 -6.56 5.58 -2.21
N ILE A 131 -5.37 6.06 -2.55
CA ILE A 131 -4.51 5.50 -3.58
C ILE A 131 -3.29 4.87 -2.92
N VAL A 132 -2.98 3.63 -3.28
CA VAL A 132 -1.77 2.93 -2.84
C VAL A 132 -0.75 2.96 -3.98
N ALA A 133 0.36 3.64 -3.74
CA ALA A 133 1.45 3.77 -4.70
C ALA A 133 2.51 2.69 -4.41
N LEU A 134 2.50 1.63 -5.22
CA LEU A 134 3.29 0.42 -5.01
C LEU A 134 4.73 0.56 -5.52
N THR A 135 5.69 0.04 -4.73
CA THR A 135 7.00 -0.38 -5.22
C THR A 135 6.99 -1.87 -5.53
N GLY A 136 7.80 -2.34 -6.48
CA GLY A 136 7.71 -3.70 -6.99
C GLY A 136 8.85 -4.63 -6.61
N TYR A 137 10.07 -4.13 -6.36
CA TYR A 137 11.27 -4.96 -6.28
C TYR A 137 11.30 -5.99 -5.13
N ASN A 138 10.48 -5.78 -4.09
CA ASN A 138 10.26 -6.75 -3.00
C ASN A 138 8.89 -7.44 -3.09
N GLY A 139 8.17 -7.22 -4.19
CA GLY A 139 6.79 -7.63 -4.34
C GLY A 139 5.80 -6.55 -3.88
N ILE A 140 4.52 -6.86 -3.86
CA ILE A 140 3.43 -5.92 -3.54
C ILE A 140 2.55 -6.46 -2.42
N LEU A 141 1.99 -5.57 -1.60
CA LEU A 141 1.02 -5.89 -0.54
C LEU A 141 1.54 -6.92 0.50
N GLY A 142 2.87 -7.13 0.56
CA GLY A 142 3.52 -8.13 1.40
C GLY A 142 3.74 -9.49 0.74
N TYR A 143 3.25 -9.69 -0.48
CA TYR A 143 3.49 -10.89 -1.29
C TYR A 143 4.74 -10.72 -2.14
N ARG A 144 5.54 -11.76 -2.25
CA ARG A 144 6.86 -11.75 -2.91
C ARG A 144 6.73 -12.01 -4.41
N THR A 145 6.08 -11.07 -5.13
CA THR A 145 5.66 -11.21 -6.53
C THR A 145 6.76 -10.94 -7.55
N ASP A 146 7.90 -10.37 -7.14
CA ASP A 146 8.98 -10.04 -8.05
C ASP A 146 9.68 -11.30 -8.58
N ILE A 147 9.99 -11.32 -9.89
CA ILE A 147 10.59 -12.49 -10.57
C ILE A 147 11.94 -12.92 -9.96
N SER A 148 12.67 -12.03 -9.30
CA SER A 148 13.96 -12.34 -8.69
C SER A 148 13.86 -13.38 -7.57
N TYR A 149 12.71 -13.51 -6.91
CA TYR A 149 12.48 -14.57 -5.91
C TYR A 149 12.48 -15.98 -6.55
N GLN A 150 12.04 -16.10 -7.79
CA GLN A 150 12.05 -17.36 -8.53
C GLN A 150 13.39 -17.61 -9.23
N THR A 151 13.93 -16.60 -9.93
CA THR A 151 15.15 -16.74 -10.75
C THR A 151 16.42 -16.79 -9.91
N ARG A 152 16.39 -16.23 -8.69
CA ARG A 152 17.50 -16.19 -7.73
C ARG A 152 18.83 -15.77 -8.38
N PRO A 153 18.92 -14.57 -8.99
CA PRO A 153 20.15 -14.13 -9.62
C PRO A 153 21.31 -14.05 -8.63
N ASP A 154 22.54 -14.14 -9.11
CA ASP A 154 23.75 -14.15 -8.25
C ASP A 154 23.88 -12.92 -7.35
N ASP A 155 23.38 -11.77 -7.83
CA ASP A 155 23.35 -10.49 -7.12
C ASP A 155 22.08 -10.26 -6.28
N LEU A 156 21.27 -11.32 -6.06
CA LEU A 156 20.11 -11.24 -5.16
C LEU A 156 20.58 -10.76 -3.77
N ASN A 157 19.85 -9.80 -3.20
CA ASN A 157 20.21 -9.27 -1.89
C ASN A 157 20.06 -10.31 -0.77
N ASP A 158 20.76 -10.10 0.33
CA ASP A 158 20.86 -11.07 1.42
C ASP A 158 19.52 -11.25 2.16
N ASP A 159 18.70 -10.20 2.25
CA ASP A 159 17.37 -10.27 2.87
C ASP A 159 16.43 -11.21 2.09
N LYS A 160 16.43 -11.11 0.76
CA LYS A 160 15.66 -12.03 -0.10
C LYS A 160 16.17 -13.47 0.01
N LYS A 161 17.51 -13.65 0.04
CA LYS A 161 18.11 -14.99 0.22
C LYS A 161 17.68 -15.61 1.54
N ALA A 162 17.81 -14.87 2.63
CA ALA A 162 17.43 -15.33 3.97
C ALA A 162 15.94 -15.69 4.04
N TRP A 163 15.08 -14.86 3.43
CA TRP A 163 13.66 -15.14 3.37
C TRP A 163 13.34 -16.41 2.58
N LEU A 164 13.96 -16.60 1.41
CA LEU A 164 13.80 -17.80 0.58
C LEU A 164 14.29 -19.06 1.28
N ASP A 165 15.37 -19.00 2.04
CA ASP A 165 15.89 -20.12 2.83
C ASP A 165 14.91 -20.53 3.94
N ALA A 166 14.19 -19.56 4.52
CA ALA A 166 13.13 -19.80 5.51
C ALA A 166 11.81 -20.28 4.88
N HIS A 167 11.63 -20.11 3.56
CA HIS A 167 10.39 -20.48 2.83
C HIS A 167 10.72 -21.44 1.67
N PRO A 168 11.12 -22.68 1.93
CA PRO A 168 11.54 -23.62 0.89
C PRO A 168 10.41 -24.00 -0.08
N ASP A 169 9.16 -23.86 0.35
CA ASP A 169 7.96 -24.15 -0.47
C ASP A 169 7.45 -22.93 -1.26
N PHE A 170 8.26 -21.86 -1.34
CA PHE A 170 7.90 -20.67 -2.10
C PHE A 170 7.57 -21.00 -3.55
N ASP A 171 6.44 -20.48 -4.01
CA ASP A 171 5.96 -20.56 -5.39
C ASP A 171 5.48 -19.18 -5.87
N LEU A 172 6.12 -18.67 -6.92
CA LEU A 172 5.84 -17.33 -7.44
C LEU A 172 4.41 -17.17 -7.97
N ASP A 173 3.89 -18.20 -8.63
CA ASP A 173 2.53 -18.14 -9.19
C ASP A 173 1.47 -18.08 -8.09
N THR A 174 1.70 -18.81 -7.00
CA THR A 174 0.86 -18.75 -5.79
C THR A 174 0.92 -17.36 -5.15
N GLU A 175 2.10 -16.79 -4.95
CA GLU A 175 2.26 -15.44 -4.38
C GLU A 175 1.54 -14.37 -5.23
N ARG A 176 1.71 -14.44 -6.56
CA ARG A 176 1.02 -13.54 -7.48
C ARG A 176 -0.51 -13.71 -7.46
N ALA A 177 -0.99 -14.93 -7.37
CA ALA A 177 -2.41 -15.21 -7.28
C ALA A 177 -3.03 -14.65 -5.99
N GLU A 178 -2.36 -14.81 -4.85
CA GLU A 178 -2.83 -14.28 -3.57
C GLU A 178 -2.77 -12.74 -3.53
N ALA A 179 -1.68 -12.14 -4.00
CA ALA A 179 -1.58 -10.68 -4.14
C ALA A 179 -2.71 -10.11 -5.01
N LYS A 180 -3.03 -10.80 -6.11
CA LYS A 180 -4.12 -10.41 -7.01
C LYS A 180 -5.48 -10.44 -6.30
N LYS A 181 -5.76 -11.46 -5.50
CA LYS A 181 -7.02 -11.56 -4.75
C LYS A 181 -7.20 -10.36 -3.81
N VAL A 182 -6.15 -10.02 -3.06
CA VAL A 182 -6.18 -8.86 -2.15
C VAL A 182 -6.34 -7.56 -2.93
N ALA A 183 -5.58 -7.37 -4.01
CA ALA A 183 -5.68 -6.17 -4.86
C ALA A 183 -7.07 -6.01 -5.50
N ASP A 184 -7.69 -7.11 -5.94
CA ASP A 184 -9.03 -7.07 -6.50
C ASP A 184 -10.10 -6.76 -5.44
N ALA A 185 -9.97 -7.30 -4.23
CA ALA A 185 -10.81 -6.95 -3.09
C ALA A 185 -10.68 -5.47 -2.72
N MET A 186 -9.45 -4.94 -2.64
CA MET A 186 -9.20 -3.52 -2.39
C MET A 186 -9.88 -2.63 -3.44
N LYS A 187 -9.76 -2.97 -4.73
CA LYS A 187 -10.43 -2.22 -5.81
C LYS A 187 -11.95 -2.25 -5.68
N ALA A 188 -12.51 -3.40 -5.30
CA ALA A 188 -13.95 -3.54 -5.09
C ALA A 188 -14.45 -2.68 -3.92
N GLU A 189 -13.60 -2.41 -2.93
CA GLU A 189 -13.89 -1.55 -1.78
C GLU A 189 -13.55 -0.05 -2.00
N GLY A 190 -13.11 0.34 -3.19
CA GLY A 190 -12.89 1.74 -3.55
C GLY A 190 -11.45 2.23 -3.50
N TRP A 191 -10.47 1.35 -3.23
CA TRP A 191 -9.05 1.65 -3.32
C TRP A 191 -8.59 1.72 -4.77
N THR A 192 -7.58 2.54 -5.02
CA THR A 192 -6.91 2.65 -6.32
C THR A 192 -5.42 2.39 -6.16
N PHE A 193 -4.75 2.05 -7.27
CA PHE A 193 -3.32 1.77 -7.28
C PHE A 193 -2.58 2.70 -8.23
N ALA A 194 -1.34 3.03 -7.87
CA ALA A 194 -0.39 3.73 -8.69
C ALA A 194 0.99 3.07 -8.58
N SER A 195 1.90 3.44 -9.48
CA SER A 195 3.31 3.06 -9.39
C SER A 195 4.07 4.09 -8.56
N HIS A 196 4.86 3.60 -7.59
CA HIS A 196 5.89 4.38 -6.88
C HIS A 196 7.30 4.04 -7.39
N THR A 197 7.38 3.62 -8.65
CA THR A 197 8.50 2.98 -9.36
C THR A 197 8.78 1.55 -8.85
N TRP A 198 9.26 0.67 -9.73
CA TRP A 198 9.60 -0.70 -9.32
C TRP A 198 10.70 -0.73 -8.27
N GLY A 199 11.76 0.03 -8.46
CA GLY A 199 12.94 0.04 -7.61
C GLY A 199 13.07 1.26 -6.70
N HIS A 200 11.95 1.94 -6.32
CA HIS A 200 11.95 3.11 -5.43
C HIS A 200 12.95 4.18 -5.89
N LYS A 201 12.83 4.65 -7.14
CA LYS A 201 13.81 5.54 -7.77
C LYS A 201 13.58 7.00 -7.41
N ASN A 202 14.67 7.71 -7.13
CA ASN A 202 14.60 9.16 -6.99
C ASN A 202 14.45 9.81 -8.37
N MET A 203 13.23 10.28 -8.67
CA MET A 203 12.84 10.84 -9.95
C MET A 203 13.63 12.10 -10.35
N SER A 204 14.22 12.82 -9.40
CA SER A 204 15.02 14.03 -9.69
C SER A 204 16.43 13.71 -10.20
N THR A 205 16.93 12.48 -10.00
CA THR A 205 18.31 12.09 -10.29
C THR A 205 18.44 10.86 -11.19
N VAL A 206 17.36 10.10 -11.38
CA VAL A 206 17.34 8.91 -12.23
C VAL A 206 17.49 9.29 -13.72
N SER A 207 18.30 8.55 -14.48
CA SER A 207 18.37 8.75 -15.93
C SER A 207 17.11 8.19 -16.62
N MET A 208 16.78 8.72 -17.81
CA MET A 208 15.62 8.24 -18.59
C MET A 208 15.73 6.75 -18.91
N GLU A 209 16.90 6.26 -19.33
CA GLU A 209 17.15 4.84 -19.62
C GLU A 209 16.83 3.95 -18.40
N ARG A 210 17.28 4.36 -17.20
CA ARG A 210 16.99 3.64 -15.96
C ARG A 210 15.51 3.69 -15.60
N LEU A 211 14.84 4.81 -15.86
CA LEU A 211 13.42 4.97 -15.61
C LEU A 211 12.57 4.10 -16.55
N GLU A 212 12.96 4.01 -17.83
CA GLU A 212 12.32 3.12 -18.80
C GLU A 212 12.44 1.65 -18.37
N THR A 213 13.65 1.23 -17.96
CA THR A 213 13.88 -0.13 -17.42
C THR A 213 13.06 -0.38 -16.15
N ASP A 214 13.04 0.55 -15.22
CA ASP A 214 12.26 0.46 -13.98
C ASP A 214 10.75 0.34 -14.25
N THR A 215 10.25 1.14 -15.21
CA THR A 215 8.85 1.10 -15.64
C THR A 215 8.50 -0.24 -16.29
N GLN A 216 9.41 -0.81 -17.08
CA GLN A 216 9.21 -2.13 -17.70
C GLN A 216 9.17 -3.23 -16.62
N ASN A 217 10.11 -3.21 -15.69
CA ASN A 217 10.11 -4.13 -14.54
C ASN A 217 8.81 -4.06 -13.75
N PHE A 218 8.29 -2.85 -13.51
CA PHE A 218 7.01 -2.67 -12.81
C PHE A 218 5.81 -3.30 -13.54
N LYS A 219 5.84 -3.31 -14.88
CA LYS A 219 4.77 -3.89 -15.70
C LYS A 219 4.82 -5.42 -15.78
N GLU A 220 6.03 -5.98 -15.69
CA GLU A 220 6.27 -7.43 -15.92
C GLU A 220 6.25 -8.24 -14.62
N ASN A 221 6.46 -7.60 -13.49
CA ASN A 221 6.59 -8.21 -12.17
C ASN A 221 5.54 -7.72 -11.19
#